data_dfbeed59022ca2ade37820ba2861a27c
#
_entry.id   dfbeed59022ca2ade37820ba2861a27c
#
_cell.length_a   1.000
_cell.length_b   1.000
_cell.length_c   1.000
_cell.angle_alpha   90.00
_cell.angle_beta   90.00
_cell.angle_gamma   90.00
#
_symmetry.space_group_name_H-M   'P 1'
#
loop_
_entity.id
_entity.type
_entity.pdbx_description
1 polymer ?
#
loop_
_entity_poly.entity_id
_entity_poly.type
_entity_poly.pdbx_seq_one_letter_code
_entity_poly.pdbx_strand_id
1 'polypeptide(L)'
;MLKDFPKDDESAFAMATEFFAPRSRGEISLKSTDPTENPVVNHNYLEDPLDMLVFSEACRMANEIATKGAGTKDIVIRSWPRHRNHHTFTTREEWVPIIRSNADTCKFPFPRPSYFLYSISMSMSSTYA
;
A
#
# COMPACT_ATOMS: atom_id res chain seq x y z
N MET A 1 -2.19 1.04 -8.99
CA MET A 1 -2.75 0.44 -10.22
C MET A 1 -1.81 -0.65 -10.69
N LEU A 2 -2.31 -1.86 -10.91
CA LEU A 2 -1.51 -2.98 -11.41
C LEU A 2 -1.00 -2.64 -12.82
N LYS A 3 0.29 -2.42 -12.96
CA LYS A 3 0.89 -2.08 -14.28
C LYS A 3 1.14 -3.30 -15.16
N ASP A 4 1.28 -4.47 -14.53
CA ASP A 4 1.58 -5.71 -15.21
C ASP A 4 0.53 -6.76 -14.81
N PHE A 5 -0.38 -7.06 -15.70
CA PHE A 5 -1.29 -8.19 -15.53
C PHE A 5 -0.60 -9.49 -15.95
N PRO A 6 -0.91 -10.60 -15.27
CA PRO A 6 -0.46 -11.90 -15.75
C PRO A 6 -0.95 -12.14 -17.17
N LYS A 7 -0.11 -12.78 -17.96
CA LYS A 7 -0.43 -13.19 -19.32
C LYS A 7 -0.76 -14.68 -19.31
N ASP A 8 -1.65 -15.05 -20.18
CA ASP A 8 -2.07 -16.43 -20.40
C ASP A 8 -2.82 -17.03 -19.19
N ASP A 9 -2.60 -18.27 -18.82
CA ASP A 9 -3.40 -19.05 -17.86
C ASP A 9 -3.24 -18.67 -16.37
N GLU A 10 -2.57 -17.57 -16.06
CA GLU A 10 -2.42 -17.09 -14.68
C GLU A 10 -3.46 -16.02 -14.36
N SER A 11 -4.15 -16.17 -13.23
CA SER A 11 -4.98 -15.13 -12.65
C SER A 11 -4.22 -14.43 -11.53
N ALA A 12 -4.49 -13.15 -11.32
CA ALA A 12 -3.96 -12.42 -10.19
C ALA A 12 -5.07 -11.64 -9.48
N PHE A 13 -4.93 -11.49 -8.18
CA PHE A 13 -5.75 -10.59 -7.40
C PHE A 13 -4.86 -9.62 -6.61
N ALA A 14 -5.41 -8.50 -6.24
CA ALA A 14 -4.76 -7.52 -5.38
C ALA A 14 -5.49 -7.44 -4.05
N MET A 15 -4.73 -7.39 -2.96
CA MET A 15 -5.22 -7.07 -1.63
C MET A 15 -4.68 -5.70 -1.26
N ALA A 16 -5.57 -4.73 -1.05
CA ALA A 16 -5.20 -3.41 -0.59
C ALA A 16 -5.19 -3.39 0.94
N THR A 17 -4.12 -2.84 1.51
CA THR A 17 -4.05 -2.52 2.93
C THR A 17 -4.19 -1.01 3.06
N GLU A 18 -5.15 -0.56 3.84
CA GLU A 18 -5.44 0.86 4.04
C GLU A 18 -5.25 1.25 5.49
N PHE A 19 -4.67 2.43 5.72
CA PHE A 19 -4.43 2.98 7.04
C PHE A 19 -5.16 4.31 7.20
N PHE A 20 -6.25 4.30 7.98
CA PHE A 20 -7.21 5.40 8.07
C PHE A 20 -6.89 6.46 9.13
N ALA A 21 -5.99 6.19 10.06
CA ALA A 21 -5.69 7.08 11.17
C ALA A 21 -4.19 7.31 11.37
N PRO A 22 -3.45 7.78 10.35
CA PRO A 22 -2.03 8.09 10.52
C PRO A 22 -1.85 9.25 11.48
N ARG A 23 -0.68 9.31 12.13
CA ARG A 23 -0.25 10.44 12.95
C ARG A 23 0.47 11.51 12.15
N SER A 24 1.15 11.11 11.09
CA SER A 24 1.81 12.04 10.16
C SER A 24 0.82 13.05 9.61
N ARG A 25 1.27 14.30 9.49
CA ARG A 25 0.46 15.40 8.97
C ARG A 25 1.23 16.11 7.87
N GLY A 26 0.56 16.30 6.73
CA GLY A 26 1.05 17.14 5.66
C GLY A 26 0.60 18.59 5.83
N GLU A 27 1.12 19.43 4.97
CA GLU A 27 0.74 20.84 4.90
C GLU A 27 0.57 21.31 3.45
N ILE A 28 -0.24 22.33 3.27
CA ILE A 28 -0.38 23.04 2.00
C ILE A 28 -0.06 24.49 2.29
N SER A 29 0.89 25.05 1.56
CA SER A 29 1.31 26.46 1.68
C SER A 29 1.29 27.15 0.34
N LEU A 30 1.09 28.46 0.35
CA LEU A 30 1.21 29.28 -0.85
C LEU A 30 2.70 29.51 -1.14
N LYS A 31 3.08 29.33 -2.39
CA LYS A 31 4.45 29.63 -2.84
C LYS A 31 4.67 31.13 -3.03
N SER A 32 3.63 31.85 -3.43
CA SER A 32 3.64 33.29 -3.63
C SER A 32 2.23 33.88 -3.44
N THR A 33 2.10 35.20 -3.66
CA THR A 33 0.80 35.90 -3.68
C THR A 33 0.11 35.84 -5.05
N ASP A 34 0.75 35.27 -6.06
CA ASP A 34 0.16 35.08 -7.39
C ASP A 34 -0.88 33.94 -7.36
N PRO A 35 -2.17 34.22 -7.59
CA PRO A 35 -3.23 33.19 -7.55
C PRO A 35 -3.14 32.17 -8.68
N THR A 36 -2.31 32.40 -9.69
CA THR A 36 -2.08 31.45 -10.80
C THR A 36 -1.01 30.43 -10.50
N GLU A 37 -0.19 30.63 -9.47
CA GLU A 37 0.79 29.65 -9.03
C GLU A 37 0.18 28.53 -8.20
N ASN A 38 0.56 27.31 -8.53
CA ASN A 38 0.14 26.13 -7.76
C ASN A 38 0.70 26.18 -6.33
N PRO A 39 -0.11 25.79 -5.32
CA PRO A 39 0.37 25.69 -3.94
C PRO A 39 1.45 24.61 -3.81
N VAL A 40 2.29 24.78 -2.81
CA VAL A 40 3.22 23.74 -2.38
C VAL A 40 2.46 22.74 -1.51
N VAL A 41 2.45 21.48 -1.91
CA VAL A 41 1.82 20.39 -1.17
C VAL A 41 2.92 19.50 -0.61
N ASN A 42 3.07 19.48 0.70
CA ASN A 42 3.93 18.54 1.40
C ASN A 42 3.05 17.46 2.05
N HIS A 43 3.08 16.25 1.53
CA HIS A 43 2.25 15.16 2.04
C HIS A 43 2.75 14.61 3.37
N ASN A 44 4.05 14.70 3.62
CA ASN A 44 4.72 14.25 4.84
C ASN A 44 4.36 12.81 5.23
N TYR A 45 4.27 11.92 4.23
CA TYR A 45 3.86 10.53 4.43
C TYR A 45 4.87 9.76 5.27
N LEU A 46 4.36 8.99 6.25
CA LEU A 46 5.15 8.06 7.07
C LEU A 46 6.28 8.75 7.85
N GLU A 47 6.11 10.03 8.19
CA GLU A 47 7.06 10.79 9.01
C GLU A 47 7.04 10.32 10.46
N ASP A 48 5.86 10.07 11.02
CA ASP A 48 5.75 9.47 12.36
C ASP A 48 6.13 7.97 12.29
N PRO A 49 7.13 7.54 13.09
CA PRO A 49 7.58 6.14 13.11
C PRO A 49 6.46 5.13 13.43
N LEU A 50 5.44 5.54 14.19
CA LEU A 50 4.31 4.67 14.51
C LEU A 50 3.48 4.33 13.27
N ASP A 51 3.36 5.27 12.33
CA ASP A 51 2.61 5.03 11.08
C ASP A 51 3.27 3.91 10.27
N MET A 52 4.59 3.92 10.16
CA MET A 52 5.34 2.85 9.50
C MET A 52 5.19 1.52 10.25
N LEU A 53 5.27 1.56 11.58
CA LEU A 53 5.11 0.37 12.42
C LEU A 53 3.75 -0.30 12.20
N VAL A 54 2.68 0.47 12.32
CA VAL A 54 1.30 -0.03 12.18
C VAL A 54 1.06 -0.51 10.75
N PHE A 55 1.51 0.25 9.77
CA PHE A 55 1.26 -0.07 8.37
C PHE A 55 2.04 -1.31 7.91
N SER A 56 3.29 -1.46 8.34
CA SER A 56 4.09 -2.66 8.04
C SER A 56 3.52 -3.91 8.69
N GLU A 57 3.00 -3.82 9.91
CA GLU A 57 2.32 -4.92 10.57
C GLU A 57 1.01 -5.29 9.86
N ALA A 58 0.24 -4.31 9.42
CA ALA A 58 -0.98 -4.55 8.64
C ALA A 58 -0.67 -5.26 7.31
N CYS A 59 0.40 -4.88 6.61
CA CYS A 59 0.86 -5.57 5.40
C CYS A 59 1.30 -7.02 5.69
N ARG A 60 2.02 -7.25 6.79
CA ARG A 60 2.40 -8.61 7.24
C ARG A 60 1.17 -9.48 7.51
N MET A 61 0.20 -8.95 8.24
CA MET A 61 -1.06 -9.66 8.53
C MET A 61 -1.85 -9.98 7.26
N ALA A 62 -1.97 -9.03 6.34
CA ALA A 62 -2.65 -9.24 5.06
C ALA A 62 -1.97 -10.34 4.24
N ASN A 63 -0.63 -10.35 4.20
CA ASN A 63 0.13 -11.41 3.54
C ASN A 63 -0.11 -12.79 4.21
N GLU A 64 -0.16 -12.82 5.54
CA GLU A 64 -0.44 -14.05 6.27
C GLU A 64 -1.85 -14.59 5.98
N ILE A 65 -2.85 -13.73 5.92
CA ILE A 65 -4.21 -14.09 5.51
C ILE A 65 -4.20 -14.65 4.09
N ALA A 66 -3.53 -13.99 3.16
CA ALA A 66 -3.47 -14.44 1.76
C ALA A 66 -2.77 -15.78 1.60
N THR A 67 -1.65 -16.01 2.32
CA THR A 67 -0.79 -17.19 2.11
C THR A 67 -1.12 -18.38 3.01
N LYS A 68 -1.76 -18.14 4.17
CA LYS A 68 -2.07 -19.18 5.17
C LYS A 68 -3.57 -19.34 5.47
N GLY A 69 -4.40 -18.42 5.00
CA GLY A 69 -5.85 -18.46 5.23
C GLY A 69 -6.48 -19.71 4.64
N ALA A 70 -7.47 -20.29 5.34
CA ALA A 70 -8.10 -21.56 4.96
C ALA A 70 -8.74 -21.54 3.56
N GLY A 71 -9.16 -20.35 3.06
CA GLY A 71 -9.74 -20.19 1.73
C GLY A 71 -8.75 -19.72 0.64
N THR A 72 -7.51 -19.41 0.99
CA THR A 72 -6.55 -18.78 0.07
C THR A 72 -5.23 -19.54 -0.07
N LYS A 73 -4.79 -20.24 0.97
CA LYS A 73 -3.48 -20.93 1.01
C LYS A 73 -3.25 -21.91 -0.14
N ASP A 74 -4.32 -22.54 -0.62
CA ASP A 74 -4.26 -23.55 -1.69
C ASP A 74 -4.40 -22.91 -3.09
N ILE A 75 -4.70 -21.63 -3.14
CA ILE A 75 -4.93 -20.87 -4.38
C ILE A 75 -3.74 -19.97 -4.68
N VAL A 76 -3.15 -19.35 -3.64
CA VAL A 76 -2.04 -18.41 -3.79
C VAL A 76 -0.73 -19.16 -4.00
N ILE A 77 -0.12 -18.97 -5.18
CA ILE A 77 1.13 -19.62 -5.53
C ILE A 77 2.33 -18.71 -5.26
N ARG A 78 2.20 -17.42 -5.57
CA ARG A 78 3.31 -16.46 -5.50
C ARG A 78 2.85 -15.01 -5.55
N SER A 79 3.79 -14.12 -5.28
CA SER A 79 3.60 -12.68 -5.46
C SER A 79 3.52 -12.30 -6.93
N TRP A 80 2.79 -11.24 -7.19
CA TRP A 80 2.80 -10.56 -8.47
C TRP A 80 3.23 -9.07 -8.28
N PRO A 81 4.13 -8.50 -9.06
CA PRO A 81 4.99 -9.19 -10.04
C PRO A 81 5.97 -10.15 -9.38
N ARG A 82 6.38 -11.18 -10.12
CA ARG A 82 7.14 -12.34 -9.62
C ARG A 82 8.43 -11.98 -8.87
N HIS A 83 9.12 -10.92 -9.28
CA HIS A 83 10.40 -10.48 -8.69
C HIS A 83 10.26 -9.92 -7.27
N ARG A 84 9.07 -9.57 -6.81
CA ARG A 84 8.87 -8.96 -5.47
C ARG A 84 8.94 -9.95 -4.33
N ASN A 85 8.60 -11.21 -4.55
CA ASN A 85 8.64 -12.30 -3.58
C ASN A 85 7.97 -12.04 -2.22
N HIS A 86 7.10 -11.03 -2.12
CA HIS A 86 6.49 -10.64 -0.85
C HIS A 86 5.61 -11.72 -0.21
N HIS A 87 5.19 -12.75 -0.95
CA HIS A 87 4.50 -13.91 -0.40
C HIS A 87 5.34 -14.70 0.61
N THR A 88 6.68 -14.56 0.56
CA THR A 88 7.60 -15.22 1.50
C THR A 88 7.91 -14.37 2.74
N PHE A 89 7.46 -13.12 2.78
CA PHE A 89 7.73 -12.21 3.88
C PHE A 89 7.04 -12.67 5.17
N THR A 90 7.79 -12.71 6.25
CA THR A 90 7.33 -13.17 7.56
C THR A 90 7.42 -12.09 8.62
N THR A 91 8.25 -11.09 8.40
CA THR A 91 8.48 -9.98 9.33
C THR A 91 7.95 -8.68 8.77
N ARG A 92 7.63 -7.72 9.65
CA ARG A 92 7.18 -6.40 9.23
C ARG A 92 8.29 -5.57 8.57
N GLU A 93 9.53 -5.80 8.96
CA GLU A 93 10.71 -5.08 8.47
C GLU A 93 10.91 -5.29 6.96
N GLU A 94 10.56 -6.47 6.46
CA GLU A 94 10.63 -6.79 5.03
C GLU A 94 9.65 -5.95 4.19
N TRP A 95 8.58 -5.46 4.80
CA TRP A 95 7.58 -4.61 4.13
C TRP A 95 8.00 -3.15 4.02
N VAL A 96 8.89 -2.66 4.87
CA VAL A 96 9.28 -1.24 4.92
C VAL A 96 9.74 -0.69 3.57
N PRO A 97 10.63 -1.35 2.81
CA PRO A 97 11.05 -0.86 1.50
C PRO A 97 9.89 -0.80 0.49
N ILE A 98 9.00 -1.80 0.53
CA ILE A 98 7.84 -1.84 -0.37
C ILE A 98 6.86 -0.72 -0.03
N ILE A 99 6.59 -0.49 1.25
CA ILE A 99 5.73 0.59 1.71
C ILE A 99 6.28 1.93 1.25
N ARG A 100 7.58 2.21 1.48
CA ARG A 100 8.21 3.48 1.07
C ARG A 100 8.13 3.75 -0.43
N SER A 101 8.16 2.72 -1.24
CA SER A 101 8.15 2.86 -2.71
C SER A 101 6.76 2.84 -3.34
N ASN A 102 5.72 2.39 -2.61
CA ASN A 102 4.39 2.16 -3.20
C ASN A 102 3.23 2.74 -2.37
N ALA A 103 3.48 3.28 -1.19
CA ALA A 103 2.43 3.94 -0.43
C ALA A 103 1.91 5.15 -1.22
N ASP A 104 0.61 5.26 -1.33
CA ASP A 104 -0.08 6.31 -2.06
C ASP A 104 -1.31 6.75 -1.28
N THR A 105 -1.89 7.85 -1.67
CA THR A 105 -3.13 8.36 -1.08
C THR A 105 -4.34 7.56 -1.55
N CYS A 106 -5.16 7.13 -0.60
CA CYS A 106 -6.50 6.65 -0.90
C CYS A 106 -7.39 7.85 -1.24
N LYS A 107 -8.00 7.84 -2.43
CA LYS A 107 -8.80 8.96 -2.98
C LYS A 107 -10.18 9.09 -2.31
N PHE A 108 -10.26 9.03 -0.99
CA PHE A 108 -11.51 9.32 -0.30
C PHE A 108 -11.56 10.81 0.07
N PRO A 109 -12.55 11.55 -0.43
CA PRO A 109 -12.75 12.93 -0.04
C PRO A 109 -13.34 13.02 1.37
N PHE A 110 -12.51 12.99 2.39
CA PHE A 110 -12.95 13.39 3.72
C PHE A 110 -12.92 14.93 3.82
N PRO A 111 -13.99 15.53 4.39
CA PRO A 111 -14.13 16.99 4.44
C PRO A 111 -13.20 17.68 5.45
N ARG A 112 -12.14 17.03 5.93
CA ARG A 112 -11.15 17.64 6.82
C ARG A 112 -9.75 17.52 6.23
N PRO A 113 -9.03 18.65 6.05
CA PRO A 113 -7.71 18.67 5.42
C PRO A 113 -6.58 18.01 6.23
N SER A 114 -6.89 17.37 7.35
CA SER A 114 -5.92 16.79 8.28
C SER A 114 -5.77 15.27 8.23
N TYR A 115 -6.46 14.56 7.32
CA TYR A 115 -6.36 13.11 7.23
C TYR A 115 -5.92 12.69 5.84
N PHE A 116 -4.65 12.34 5.71
CA PHE A 116 -4.17 11.57 4.58
C PHE A 116 -4.34 10.09 4.90
N LEU A 117 -4.95 9.36 3.99
CA LEU A 117 -5.07 7.92 4.06
C LEU A 117 -3.94 7.29 3.26
N TYR A 118 -3.25 6.35 3.85
CA TYR A 118 -2.26 5.55 3.15
C TYR A 118 -2.90 4.28 2.63
N SER A 119 -2.57 3.93 1.41
CA SER A 119 -2.97 2.68 0.81
C SER A 119 -1.75 2.00 0.19
N ILE A 120 -1.64 0.71 0.40
CA ILE A 120 -0.72 -0.13 -0.33
C ILE A 120 -1.48 -1.29 -0.92
N SER A 121 -1.27 -1.55 -2.20
CA SER A 121 -1.86 -2.69 -2.88
C SER A 121 -0.82 -3.80 -3.04
N MET A 122 -1.13 -4.96 -2.48
CA MET A 122 -0.37 -6.20 -2.70
C MET A 122 -1.08 -7.02 -3.76
N SER A 123 -0.29 -7.53 -4.71
CA SER A 123 -0.83 -8.39 -5.76
C SER A 123 -0.29 -9.81 -5.62
N MET A 124 -1.19 -10.77 -5.67
CA MET A 124 -0.90 -12.21 -5.63
C MET A 124 -1.38 -12.86 -6.92
N SER A 125 -0.67 -13.86 -7.39
CA SER A 125 -1.12 -14.68 -8.51
C SER A 125 -1.67 -16.02 -8.00
N SER A 126 -2.73 -16.48 -8.65
CA SER A 126 -3.29 -17.83 -8.49
C SER A 126 -3.31 -18.52 -9.85
N THR A 127 -3.14 -19.84 -9.86
CA THR A 127 -3.48 -20.67 -11.01
C THR A 127 -4.73 -21.45 -10.62
N TYR A 128 -5.75 -21.38 -11.45
CA TYR A 128 -6.82 -22.36 -11.41
C TYR A 128 -6.36 -23.57 -12.23
N ALA A 129 -6.32 -24.72 -11.59
CA ALA A 129 -6.17 -25.99 -12.29
C ALA A 129 -7.50 -26.41 -12.89
#